data_303247d8d47cf625f1d3b307d04a0441
#
_entry.id   303247d8d47cf625f1d3b307d04a0441
#
_cell.length_a   1.000
_cell.length_b   1.000
_cell.length_c   1.000
_cell.angle_alpha   90.00
_cell.angle_beta   90.00
_cell.angle_gamma   90.00
#
_symmetry.space_group_name_H-M   'P 1'
#
loop_
_entity.id
_entity.type
_entity.pdbx_description
1 polymer ?
#
loop_
_entity_poly.entity_id
_entity_poly.type
_entity_poly.pdbx_seq_one_letter_code
_entity_poly.pdbx_strand_id
1 'polypeptide(L)'
;MAYAYDNWRKVALLEGRVAQLQLKIRRCGNPGCRRYHKPYRPEAEGRWALSEQEYGLEVLAQVGALRYQEHRSVPEIHTRLRASRVEISQRSVSNLLERYDEIVAVTLTDSKRLQGIFKAQKRVIMAIDGLQPDVGHEVLWVIRECVSGEIVLARSLLSSTTQDLAKLLKEVQTGLPEGVEIAGVISDGQQPIRKAVKQVLPEVPHQLCQFHYLREAAQPIYEADRHAKKELKKLVRGVRPIERSVEERADEMASVVQDYCAAVRSTLTDDGRPPLEAPGLKLHDRLSDIADSLEQAEKGGPRHCHRN
;
A
#
# COMPACT_ATOMS: atom_id res chain seq x y z
N MET A 1 -22.41 29.49 -23.84
CA MET A 1 -22.18 28.31 -24.68
C MET A 1 -23.52 27.79 -25.15
N ALA A 2 -23.68 27.60 -26.46
CA ALA A 2 -24.89 27.06 -27.06
C ALA A 2 -24.89 25.52 -27.03
N TYR A 3 -26.08 24.92 -26.95
CA TYR A 3 -26.25 23.48 -27.17
C TYR A 3 -25.81 23.08 -28.58
N ALA A 4 -25.10 21.96 -28.68
CA ALA A 4 -24.61 21.47 -29.94
C ALA A 4 -25.25 20.13 -30.37
N TYR A 5 -25.15 19.12 -29.49
CA TYR A 5 -25.70 17.78 -29.70
C TYR A 5 -25.67 16.96 -28.42
N ASP A 6 -26.40 15.84 -28.41
CA ASP A 6 -26.32 14.84 -27.35
C ASP A 6 -25.28 13.77 -27.71
N ASN A 7 -24.43 13.40 -26.73
CA ASN A 7 -23.53 12.27 -26.81
C ASN A 7 -23.97 11.22 -25.79
N TRP A 8 -24.21 10.00 -26.26
CA TRP A 8 -24.60 8.87 -25.43
C TRP A 8 -23.44 7.94 -25.20
N ARG A 9 -23.20 7.55 -23.95
CA ARG A 9 -22.19 6.55 -23.63
C ARG A 9 -22.65 5.62 -22.51
N LYS A 10 -22.14 4.39 -22.53
CA LYS A 10 -22.33 3.41 -21.47
C LYS A 10 -21.10 3.42 -20.57
N VAL A 11 -21.32 3.25 -19.28
CA VAL A 11 -20.28 3.17 -18.25
C VAL A 11 -20.53 1.93 -17.42
N ALA A 12 -19.54 1.03 -17.39
CA ALA A 12 -19.60 -0.17 -16.56
C ALA A 12 -19.36 0.20 -15.08
N LEU A 13 -20.21 -0.32 -14.24
CA LEU A 13 -20.19 -0.14 -12.78
C LEU A 13 -19.92 -1.49 -12.09
N LEU A 14 -19.78 -1.47 -10.77
CA LEU A 14 -19.66 -2.70 -9.98
C LEU A 14 -20.95 -3.53 -10.07
N GLU A 15 -20.84 -4.82 -9.73
CA GLU A 15 -21.95 -5.78 -9.71
C GLU A 15 -22.65 -6.01 -11.06
N GLY A 16 -21.93 -5.76 -12.17
CA GLY A 16 -22.46 -5.91 -13.52
C GLY A 16 -23.46 -4.83 -13.93
N ARG A 17 -23.60 -3.76 -13.15
CA ARG A 17 -24.44 -2.62 -13.50
C ARG A 17 -23.83 -1.82 -14.63
N VAL A 18 -24.68 -1.21 -15.44
CA VAL A 18 -24.26 -0.32 -16.55
C VAL A 18 -25.09 0.96 -16.47
N ALA A 19 -24.41 2.10 -16.34
CA ALA A 19 -25.05 3.40 -16.44
C ALA A 19 -25.02 3.90 -17.89
N GLN A 20 -26.17 4.40 -18.37
CA GLN A 20 -26.25 5.08 -19.65
C GLN A 20 -26.27 6.59 -19.43
N LEU A 21 -25.24 7.28 -19.88
CA LEU A 21 -25.07 8.72 -19.71
C LEU A 21 -25.49 9.45 -20.98
N GLN A 22 -26.39 10.42 -20.85
CA GLN A 22 -26.73 11.38 -21.89
C GLN A 22 -26.00 12.69 -21.63
N LEU A 23 -25.01 13.01 -22.43
CA LEU A 23 -24.15 14.17 -22.29
C LEU A 23 -24.60 15.27 -23.26
N LYS A 24 -25.15 16.35 -22.73
CA LYS A 24 -25.50 17.52 -23.54
C LYS A 24 -24.25 18.35 -23.86
N ILE A 25 -23.68 18.12 -25.03
CA ILE A 25 -22.48 18.81 -25.47
C ILE A 25 -22.81 20.25 -25.89
N ARG A 26 -21.98 21.18 -25.43
CA ARG A 26 -22.09 22.62 -25.76
C ARG A 26 -20.88 23.11 -26.52
N ARG A 27 -21.03 24.18 -27.31
CA ARG A 27 -19.93 24.85 -28.02
C ARG A 27 -19.96 26.35 -27.80
N CYS A 28 -18.77 26.97 -27.80
CA CYS A 28 -18.64 28.40 -27.74
C CYS A 28 -18.91 28.99 -29.16
N GLY A 29 -19.91 29.86 -29.26
CA GLY A 29 -20.23 30.56 -30.52
C GLY A 29 -19.50 31.88 -30.73
N ASN A 30 -18.63 32.33 -29.81
CA ASN A 30 -17.90 33.57 -29.93
C ASN A 30 -16.61 33.37 -30.74
N PRO A 31 -16.48 33.97 -31.96
CA PRO A 31 -15.31 33.83 -32.81
C PRO A 31 -14.00 34.33 -32.17
N GLY A 32 -14.07 35.32 -31.25
CA GLY A 32 -12.92 35.84 -30.52
C GLY A 32 -12.46 34.96 -29.33
N CYS A 33 -13.15 33.86 -29.05
CA CYS A 33 -12.79 33.00 -27.93
C CYS A 33 -11.76 31.97 -28.36
N ARG A 34 -10.68 31.78 -27.57
CA ARG A 34 -9.66 30.72 -27.79
C ARG A 34 -10.26 29.30 -27.92
N ARG A 35 -11.47 29.10 -27.40
CA ARG A 35 -12.20 27.83 -27.44
C ARG A 35 -13.39 27.86 -28.41
N TYR A 36 -13.37 28.74 -29.42
CA TYR A 36 -14.38 28.82 -30.44
C TYR A 36 -14.61 27.46 -31.11
N HIS A 37 -15.85 27.05 -31.21
CA HIS A 37 -16.30 25.75 -31.74
C HIS A 37 -15.80 24.48 -31.06
N LYS A 38 -14.92 24.55 -30.08
CA LYS A 38 -14.51 23.34 -29.31
C LYS A 38 -15.68 22.78 -28.50
N PRO A 39 -15.92 21.45 -28.54
CA PRO A 39 -16.97 20.83 -27.75
C PRO A 39 -16.67 20.91 -26.24
N TYR A 40 -17.69 21.15 -25.47
CA TYR A 40 -17.65 21.22 -24.02
C TYR A 40 -18.52 20.12 -23.44
N ARG A 41 -17.93 19.20 -22.69
CA ARG A 41 -18.63 18.13 -21.97
C ARG A 41 -19.17 18.67 -20.64
N PRO A 42 -20.34 18.18 -20.15
CA PRO A 42 -20.87 18.62 -18.87
C PRO A 42 -20.00 18.11 -17.73
N GLU A 43 -19.68 18.96 -16.75
CA GLU A 43 -18.90 18.60 -15.55
C GLU A 43 -19.58 17.52 -14.72
N ALA A 44 -20.90 17.39 -14.80
CA ALA A 44 -21.66 16.34 -14.11
C ALA A 44 -21.25 14.92 -14.55
N GLU A 45 -20.65 14.73 -15.72
CA GLU A 45 -20.08 13.47 -16.17
C GLU A 45 -19.03 12.95 -15.17
N GLY A 46 -18.19 13.86 -14.64
CA GLY A 46 -17.13 13.54 -13.70
C GLY A 46 -17.59 12.94 -12.37
N ARG A 47 -18.90 12.94 -12.08
CA ARG A 47 -19.47 12.24 -10.90
C ARG A 47 -19.61 10.73 -11.12
N TRP A 48 -19.61 10.28 -12.37
CA TRP A 48 -19.84 8.89 -12.76
C TRP A 48 -18.61 8.21 -13.32
N ALA A 49 -17.89 8.91 -14.19
CA ALA A 49 -16.73 8.37 -14.86
C ALA A 49 -15.81 9.50 -15.34
N LEU A 50 -14.55 9.19 -15.52
CA LEU A 50 -13.61 10.05 -16.24
C LEU A 50 -14.05 10.20 -17.71
N SER A 51 -13.69 11.32 -18.30
CA SER A 51 -13.96 11.58 -19.73
C SER A 51 -13.39 10.45 -20.58
N GLU A 52 -14.21 9.93 -21.51
CA GLU A 52 -13.83 8.86 -22.44
C GLU A 52 -13.47 7.50 -21.84
N GLN A 53 -13.66 7.30 -20.52
CA GLN A 53 -13.43 6.01 -19.87
C GLN A 53 -14.70 5.16 -19.83
N GLU A 54 -14.56 3.86 -20.13
CA GLU A 54 -15.67 2.90 -20.14
C GLU A 54 -16.10 2.46 -18.74
N TYR A 55 -15.25 2.65 -17.74
CA TYR A 55 -15.48 2.23 -16.35
C TYR A 55 -15.82 3.43 -15.46
N GLY A 56 -16.73 3.21 -14.53
CA GLY A 56 -17.14 4.21 -13.56
C GLY A 56 -16.11 4.47 -12.47
N LEU A 57 -16.26 5.59 -11.77
CA LEU A 57 -15.36 5.94 -10.66
C LEU A 57 -15.36 4.89 -9.55
N GLU A 58 -16.46 4.18 -9.31
CA GLU A 58 -16.53 3.11 -8.32
C GLU A 58 -15.64 1.91 -8.69
N VAL A 59 -15.55 1.55 -9.98
CA VAL A 59 -14.63 0.50 -10.46
C VAL A 59 -13.19 0.96 -10.30
N LEU A 60 -12.89 2.21 -10.65
CA LEU A 60 -11.58 2.83 -10.49
C LEU A 60 -11.14 2.84 -9.00
N ALA A 61 -12.04 3.25 -8.11
CA ALA A 61 -11.78 3.24 -6.67
C ALA A 61 -11.54 1.83 -6.12
N GLN A 62 -12.31 0.84 -6.59
CA GLN A 62 -12.14 -0.56 -6.20
C GLN A 62 -10.78 -1.12 -6.66
N VAL A 63 -10.33 -0.76 -7.88
CA VAL A 63 -9.00 -1.14 -8.39
C VAL A 63 -7.90 -0.58 -7.49
N GLY A 64 -8.00 0.70 -7.11
CA GLY A 64 -7.06 1.33 -6.20
C GLY A 64 -7.07 0.69 -4.80
N ALA A 65 -8.24 0.41 -4.22
CA ALA A 65 -8.36 -0.25 -2.92
C ALA A 65 -7.73 -1.64 -2.94
N LEU A 66 -8.03 -2.47 -3.94
CA LEU A 66 -7.44 -3.80 -4.08
C LEU A 66 -5.92 -3.75 -4.23
N ARG A 67 -5.39 -2.76 -4.95
CA ARG A 67 -3.95 -2.61 -5.15
C ARG A 67 -3.24 -2.14 -3.90
N TYR A 68 -3.71 -1.06 -3.27
CA TYR A 68 -2.96 -0.34 -2.24
C TYR A 68 -3.35 -0.70 -0.81
N GLN A 69 -4.58 -1.16 -0.58
CA GLN A 69 -5.01 -1.61 0.76
C GLN A 69 -4.84 -3.12 0.92
N GLU A 70 -5.17 -3.90 -0.11
CA GLU A 70 -5.08 -5.37 -0.07
C GLU A 70 -3.80 -5.93 -0.73
N HIS A 71 -2.95 -5.09 -1.30
CA HIS A 71 -1.68 -5.45 -1.96
C HIS A 71 -1.83 -6.50 -3.08
N ARG A 72 -2.95 -6.49 -3.81
CA ARG A 72 -3.23 -7.44 -4.89
C ARG A 72 -2.43 -7.13 -6.16
N SER A 73 -2.03 -8.18 -6.85
CA SER A 73 -1.46 -8.10 -8.19
C SER A 73 -2.53 -7.83 -9.26
N VAL A 74 -2.12 -7.36 -10.45
CA VAL A 74 -3.06 -7.12 -11.58
C VAL A 74 -3.90 -8.36 -11.93
N PRO A 75 -3.36 -9.58 -12.02
CA PRO A 75 -4.17 -10.78 -12.25
C PRO A 75 -5.21 -11.05 -11.15
N GLU A 76 -4.85 -10.84 -9.87
CA GLU A 76 -5.78 -11.02 -8.75
C GLU A 76 -6.90 -9.97 -8.76
N ILE A 77 -6.56 -8.70 -9.03
CA ILE A 77 -7.54 -7.60 -9.20
C ILE A 77 -8.50 -7.94 -10.34
N HIS A 78 -7.98 -8.36 -11.49
CA HIS A 78 -8.78 -8.81 -12.63
C HIS A 78 -9.77 -9.91 -12.23
N THR A 79 -9.29 -10.98 -11.56
CA THR A 79 -10.13 -12.09 -11.08
C THR A 79 -11.22 -11.60 -10.14
N ARG A 80 -10.88 -10.70 -9.20
CA ARG A 80 -11.83 -10.14 -8.23
C ARG A 80 -12.92 -9.31 -8.89
N LEU A 81 -12.56 -8.45 -9.86
CA LEU A 81 -13.53 -7.65 -10.61
C LEU A 81 -14.44 -8.51 -11.49
N ARG A 82 -13.92 -9.54 -12.12
CA ARG A 82 -14.70 -10.53 -12.88
C ARG A 82 -15.70 -11.27 -11.98
N ALA A 83 -15.28 -11.67 -10.80
CA ALA A 83 -16.18 -12.25 -9.79
C ALA A 83 -17.30 -11.29 -9.38
N SER A 84 -17.01 -9.98 -9.38
CA SER A 84 -18.01 -8.92 -9.16
C SER A 84 -18.79 -8.53 -10.44
N ARG A 85 -18.77 -9.38 -11.46
CA ARG A 85 -19.49 -9.22 -12.75
C ARG A 85 -19.08 -7.96 -13.55
N VAL A 86 -17.87 -7.47 -13.36
CA VAL A 86 -17.32 -6.40 -14.19
C VAL A 86 -16.57 -7.04 -15.36
N GLU A 87 -17.05 -6.80 -16.58
CA GLU A 87 -16.38 -7.25 -17.80
C GLU A 87 -15.17 -6.37 -18.07
N ILE A 88 -13.97 -6.89 -17.75
CA ILE A 88 -12.72 -6.14 -17.84
C ILE A 88 -11.57 -7.04 -18.27
N SER A 89 -10.58 -6.51 -18.99
CA SER A 89 -9.32 -7.19 -19.28
C SER A 89 -8.23 -6.83 -18.29
N GLN A 90 -7.17 -7.65 -18.18
CA GLN A 90 -6.00 -7.32 -17.32
C GLN A 90 -5.32 -6.02 -17.78
N ARG A 91 -5.27 -5.76 -19.09
CA ARG A 91 -4.75 -4.50 -19.62
C ARG A 91 -5.58 -3.30 -19.18
N SER A 92 -6.91 -3.44 -19.17
CA SER A 92 -7.80 -2.38 -18.66
C SER A 92 -7.60 -2.14 -17.17
N VAL A 93 -7.32 -3.19 -16.38
CA VAL A 93 -6.96 -3.04 -14.97
C VAL A 93 -5.67 -2.23 -14.80
N SER A 94 -4.64 -2.51 -15.60
CA SER A 94 -3.39 -1.73 -15.58
C SER A 94 -3.63 -0.27 -15.94
N ASN A 95 -4.40 -0.01 -17.00
CA ASN A 95 -4.75 1.36 -17.42
C ASN A 95 -5.54 2.10 -16.32
N LEU A 96 -6.45 1.41 -15.61
CA LEU A 96 -7.19 2.00 -14.50
C LEU A 96 -6.29 2.29 -13.31
N LEU A 97 -5.27 1.46 -13.02
CA LEU A 97 -4.28 1.76 -11.98
C LEU A 97 -3.52 3.04 -12.30
N GLU A 98 -3.02 3.20 -13.52
CA GLU A 98 -2.35 4.43 -13.96
C GLU A 98 -3.26 5.66 -13.78
N ARG A 99 -4.54 5.55 -14.14
CA ARG A 99 -5.51 6.64 -13.95
C ARG A 99 -5.80 6.92 -12.48
N TYR A 100 -5.85 5.89 -11.65
CA TYR A 100 -5.99 6.04 -10.20
C TYR A 100 -4.81 6.82 -9.63
N ASP A 101 -3.59 6.46 -10.01
CA ASP A 101 -2.36 7.11 -9.54
C ASP A 101 -2.30 8.59 -9.97
N GLU A 102 -2.71 8.90 -11.21
CA GLU A 102 -2.83 10.28 -11.68
C GLU A 102 -3.83 11.10 -10.84
N ILE A 103 -4.99 10.53 -10.50
CA ILE A 103 -5.99 11.23 -9.67
C ILE A 103 -5.46 11.43 -8.26
N VAL A 104 -4.82 10.43 -7.67
CA VAL A 104 -4.21 10.55 -6.34
C VAL A 104 -3.14 11.65 -6.36
N ALA A 105 -2.28 11.68 -7.39
CA ALA A 105 -1.26 12.72 -7.52
C ALA A 105 -1.86 14.13 -7.60
N VAL A 106 -2.94 14.31 -8.40
CA VAL A 106 -3.65 15.60 -8.48
C VAL A 106 -4.30 15.98 -7.14
N THR A 107 -4.87 14.99 -6.44
CA THR A 107 -5.50 15.21 -5.13
C THR A 107 -4.47 15.63 -4.08
N LEU A 108 -3.30 15.00 -4.07
CA LEU A 108 -2.20 15.34 -3.16
C LEU A 108 -1.67 16.75 -3.39
N THR A 109 -1.75 17.26 -4.62
CA THR A 109 -1.29 18.62 -4.97
C THR A 109 -2.39 19.69 -4.86
N ASP A 110 -3.62 19.35 -4.47
CA ASP A 110 -4.70 20.30 -4.29
C ASP A 110 -4.51 21.16 -3.01
N SER A 111 -3.78 22.25 -3.18
CA SER A 111 -3.49 23.21 -2.11
C SER A 111 -4.73 23.82 -1.48
N LYS A 112 -5.82 24.04 -2.25
CA LYS A 112 -7.07 24.61 -1.72
C LYS A 112 -7.76 23.66 -0.75
N ARG A 113 -7.78 22.37 -1.07
CA ARG A 113 -8.33 21.32 -0.20
C ARG A 113 -7.53 21.25 1.10
N LEU A 114 -6.22 21.17 1.02
CA LEU A 114 -5.32 21.12 2.18
C LEU A 114 -5.46 22.37 3.06
N GLN A 115 -5.50 23.55 2.45
CA GLN A 115 -5.71 24.80 3.19
C GLN A 115 -7.04 24.82 3.96
N GLY A 116 -8.12 24.28 3.38
CA GLY A 116 -9.42 24.14 4.05
C GLY A 116 -9.33 23.26 5.30
N ILE A 117 -8.67 22.11 5.20
CA ILE A 117 -8.47 21.16 6.31
C ILE A 117 -7.65 21.82 7.42
N PHE A 118 -6.49 22.39 7.08
CA PHE A 118 -5.57 22.96 8.08
C PHE A 118 -6.15 24.21 8.78
N LYS A 119 -6.90 25.05 8.08
CA LYS A 119 -7.64 26.15 8.70
C LYS A 119 -8.65 25.67 9.75
N ALA A 120 -9.35 24.57 9.47
CA ALA A 120 -10.29 23.98 10.43
C ALA A 120 -9.57 23.41 11.67
N GLN A 121 -8.38 22.82 11.49
CA GLN A 121 -7.57 22.26 12.57
C GLN A 121 -6.86 23.32 13.42
N LYS A 122 -6.50 24.48 12.85
CA LYS A 122 -5.74 25.58 13.47
C LYS A 122 -4.29 25.24 13.85
N ARG A 123 -3.96 23.96 14.00
CA ARG A 123 -2.62 23.47 14.33
C ARG A 123 -2.35 22.15 13.58
N VAL A 124 -1.10 21.90 13.26
CA VAL A 124 -0.65 20.69 12.56
C VAL A 124 0.53 20.03 13.28
N ILE A 125 0.58 18.72 13.27
CA ILE A 125 1.72 17.92 13.72
C ILE A 125 2.28 17.22 12.49
N MET A 126 3.54 17.46 12.17
CA MET A 126 4.16 16.94 10.96
C MET A 126 5.02 15.72 11.26
N ALA A 127 4.84 14.66 10.50
CA ALA A 127 5.80 13.55 10.42
C ALA A 127 6.61 13.69 9.15
N ILE A 128 7.94 13.61 9.26
CA ILE A 128 8.86 13.58 8.12
C ILE A 128 9.61 12.25 8.09
N ASP A 129 9.60 11.61 6.93
CA ASP A 129 10.28 10.33 6.70
C ASP A 129 10.82 10.25 5.27
N GLY A 130 11.92 9.51 5.08
CA GLY A 130 12.56 9.28 3.80
C GLY A 130 12.37 7.83 3.34
N LEU A 131 11.73 7.64 2.20
CA LEU A 131 11.54 6.34 1.57
C LEU A 131 12.61 6.14 0.50
N GLN A 132 13.49 5.17 0.69
CA GLN A 132 14.50 4.80 -0.30
C GLN A 132 14.17 3.41 -0.84
N PRO A 133 13.53 3.31 -2.03
CA PRO A 133 13.13 2.03 -2.60
C PRO A 133 14.31 1.15 -2.97
N ASP A 134 15.40 1.74 -3.49
CA ASP A 134 16.62 1.03 -3.90
C ASP A 134 17.88 1.79 -3.52
N VAL A 135 18.95 1.07 -3.20
CA VAL A 135 20.26 1.66 -2.88
C VAL A 135 20.83 2.36 -4.12
N GLY A 136 21.25 3.63 -3.97
CA GLY A 136 21.84 4.43 -5.04
C GLY A 136 20.84 5.25 -5.87
N HIS A 137 19.56 5.20 -5.55
CA HIS A 137 18.52 6.02 -6.15
C HIS A 137 18.11 7.20 -5.27
N GLU A 138 17.25 8.05 -5.81
CA GLU A 138 16.68 9.19 -5.08
C GLU A 138 15.89 8.72 -3.85
N VAL A 139 16.00 9.50 -2.78
CA VAL A 139 15.16 9.31 -1.58
C VAL A 139 13.88 10.12 -1.76
N LEU A 140 12.73 9.47 -1.70
CA LEU A 140 11.43 10.14 -1.67
C LEU A 140 11.17 10.61 -0.23
N TRP A 141 11.28 11.91 -0.01
CA TRP A 141 10.92 12.54 1.25
C TRP A 141 9.44 12.86 1.30
N VAL A 142 8.80 12.42 2.38
CA VAL A 142 7.36 12.62 2.61
C VAL A 142 7.18 13.40 3.91
N ILE A 143 6.41 14.48 3.85
CA ILE A 143 5.93 15.18 5.03
C ILE A 143 4.42 15.00 5.10
N ARG A 144 3.97 14.40 6.20
CA ARG A 144 2.57 14.07 6.45
C ARG A 144 2.07 14.82 7.68
N GLU A 145 0.84 15.29 7.61
CA GLU A 145 0.14 15.80 8.79
C GLU A 145 -0.48 14.63 9.56
N CYS A 146 -0.19 14.54 10.87
CA CYS A 146 -0.49 13.34 11.67
C CYS A 146 -1.97 13.21 12.06
N VAL A 147 -2.70 14.31 12.22
CA VAL A 147 -4.09 14.30 12.69
C VAL A 147 -5.06 13.99 11.55
N SER A 148 -4.94 14.70 10.43
CA SER A 148 -5.76 14.46 9.23
C SER A 148 -5.27 13.29 8.39
N GLY A 149 -4.00 12.91 8.55
CA GLY A 149 -3.36 11.90 7.73
C GLY A 149 -2.98 12.38 6.32
N GLU A 150 -3.08 13.67 6.04
CA GLU A 150 -2.81 14.23 4.73
C GLU A 150 -1.32 14.32 4.43
N ILE A 151 -0.95 14.03 3.18
CA ILE A 151 0.40 14.27 2.70
C ILE A 151 0.50 15.76 2.33
N VAL A 152 1.37 16.46 3.03
CA VAL A 152 1.59 17.91 2.83
C VAL A 152 2.61 18.14 1.73
N LEU A 153 3.64 17.29 1.67
CA LEU A 153 4.68 17.35 0.65
C LEU A 153 5.26 15.97 0.40
N ALA A 154 5.49 15.65 -0.87
CA ALA A 154 6.26 14.49 -1.30
C ALA A 154 7.27 14.94 -2.36
N ARG A 155 8.57 14.69 -2.14
CA ARG A 155 9.64 15.15 -3.05
C ARG A 155 10.81 14.20 -3.08
N SER A 156 11.23 13.78 -4.28
CA SER A 156 12.46 13.05 -4.48
C SER A 156 13.66 13.96 -4.40
N LEU A 157 14.68 13.56 -3.63
CA LEU A 157 15.95 14.27 -3.50
C LEU A 157 17.11 13.31 -3.78
N LEU A 158 18.07 13.75 -4.58
CA LEU A 158 19.33 13.05 -4.83
C LEU A 158 20.25 13.04 -3.60
N SER A 159 20.10 14.04 -2.74
CA SER A 159 20.86 14.16 -1.49
C SER A 159 19.92 14.49 -0.33
N SER A 160 20.27 13.98 0.84
CA SER A 160 19.50 14.18 2.09
C SER A 160 20.29 15.05 3.06
N THR A 161 20.86 16.15 2.56
CA THR A 161 21.62 17.09 3.41
C THR A 161 20.68 17.87 4.33
N THR A 162 21.23 18.37 5.44
CA THR A 162 20.50 19.28 6.35
C THR A 162 19.88 20.45 5.61
N GLN A 163 20.58 21.01 4.62
CA GLN A 163 20.11 22.18 3.86
C GLN A 163 18.94 21.82 2.93
N ASP A 164 18.97 20.65 2.28
CA ASP A 164 17.88 20.22 1.42
C ASP A 164 16.60 19.94 2.23
N LEU A 165 16.76 19.25 3.37
CA LEU A 165 15.62 19.02 4.29
C LEU A 165 15.09 20.32 4.91
N ALA A 166 15.96 21.26 5.22
CA ALA A 166 15.54 22.58 5.69
C ALA A 166 14.72 23.35 4.64
N LYS A 167 15.07 23.22 3.34
CA LYS A 167 14.27 23.81 2.25
C LYS A 167 12.87 23.18 2.19
N LEU A 168 12.75 21.85 2.32
CA LEU A 168 11.45 21.18 2.34
C LEU A 168 10.59 21.65 3.52
N LEU A 169 11.15 21.70 4.72
CA LEU A 169 10.45 22.18 5.91
C LEU A 169 9.99 23.63 5.76
N LYS A 170 10.84 24.48 5.20
CA LYS A 170 10.51 25.89 4.94
C LYS A 170 9.41 26.04 3.89
N GLU A 171 9.45 25.23 2.84
CA GLU A 171 8.40 25.19 1.82
C GLU A 171 7.04 24.83 2.45
N VAL A 172 7.01 23.82 3.31
CA VAL A 172 5.79 23.44 4.03
C VAL A 172 5.34 24.56 4.97
N GLN A 173 6.25 25.12 5.76
CA GLN A 173 5.94 26.23 6.69
C GLN A 173 5.31 27.42 5.95
N THR A 174 5.87 27.82 4.80
CA THR A 174 5.36 28.94 4.00
C THR A 174 4.08 28.61 3.24
N GLY A 175 3.82 27.34 2.95
CA GLY A 175 2.59 26.86 2.29
C GLY A 175 1.39 26.69 3.22
N LEU A 176 1.60 26.72 4.54
CA LEU A 176 0.50 26.65 5.50
C LEU A 176 -0.36 27.91 5.46
N PRO A 177 -1.68 27.78 5.68
CA PRO A 177 -2.57 28.95 5.80
C PRO A 177 -2.17 29.86 6.97
N GLU A 178 -2.45 31.15 6.83
CA GLU A 178 -2.29 32.08 7.91
C GLU A 178 -3.09 31.68 9.16
N GLY A 179 -2.46 31.76 10.34
CA GLY A 179 -3.06 31.37 11.61
C GLY A 179 -3.03 29.88 11.92
N VAL A 180 -2.37 29.07 11.09
CA VAL A 180 -2.12 27.62 11.35
C VAL A 180 -0.73 27.45 11.94
N GLU A 181 -0.66 26.88 13.14
CA GLU A 181 0.58 26.68 13.89
C GLU A 181 1.12 25.25 13.70
N ILE A 182 2.46 25.13 13.57
CA ILE A 182 3.13 23.84 13.64
C ILE A 182 3.37 23.51 15.12
N ALA A 183 2.55 22.62 15.68
CA ALA A 183 2.59 22.24 17.09
C ALA A 183 3.66 21.20 17.43
N GLY A 184 4.17 20.46 16.44
CA GLY A 184 5.20 19.45 16.65
C GLY A 184 5.72 18.85 15.35
N VAL A 185 6.91 18.25 15.43
CA VAL A 185 7.51 17.47 14.35
C VAL A 185 7.88 16.09 14.88
N ILE A 186 7.62 15.04 14.10
CA ILE A 186 7.99 13.66 14.37
C ILE A 186 8.93 13.17 13.27
N SER A 187 10.04 12.51 13.60
CA SER A 187 10.93 11.88 12.61
C SER A 187 11.66 10.66 13.20
N ASP A 188 12.38 9.94 12.35
CA ASP A 188 13.28 8.84 12.77
C ASP A 188 14.49 9.31 13.58
N GLY A 189 14.75 10.62 13.64
CA GLY A 189 15.83 11.22 14.43
C GLY A 189 17.19 11.23 13.76
N GLN A 190 17.28 10.96 12.45
CA GLN A 190 18.53 11.12 11.72
C GLN A 190 19.11 12.53 11.88
N GLN A 191 20.43 12.62 12.01
CA GLN A 191 21.14 13.88 12.28
C GLN A 191 20.80 15.04 11.30
N PRO A 192 20.73 14.81 9.96
CA PRO A 192 20.32 15.86 9.03
C PRO A 192 18.92 16.41 9.31
N ILE A 193 17.95 15.53 9.66
CA ILE A 193 16.58 15.97 9.97
C ILE A 193 16.55 16.77 11.25
N ARG A 194 17.20 16.29 12.32
CA ARG A 194 17.27 17.00 13.60
C ARG A 194 17.84 18.41 13.46
N LYS A 195 18.92 18.56 12.68
CA LYS A 195 19.53 19.85 12.40
C LYS A 195 18.61 20.74 11.55
N ALA A 196 17.95 20.18 10.54
CA ALA A 196 17.02 20.93 9.69
C ALA A 196 15.81 21.43 10.49
N VAL A 197 15.21 20.59 11.32
CA VAL A 197 14.10 20.99 12.20
C VAL A 197 14.55 22.11 13.16
N LYS A 198 15.69 21.96 13.84
CA LYS A 198 16.23 22.97 14.75
C LYS A 198 16.51 24.31 14.04
N GLN A 199 16.92 24.26 12.76
CA GLN A 199 17.21 25.46 11.97
C GLN A 199 15.95 26.22 11.53
N VAL A 200 14.91 25.49 11.09
CA VAL A 200 13.70 26.08 10.50
C VAL A 200 12.61 26.32 11.55
N LEU A 201 12.51 25.44 12.53
CA LEU A 201 11.47 25.38 13.54
C LEU A 201 12.06 25.27 14.97
N PRO A 202 12.89 26.24 15.40
CA PRO A 202 13.67 26.14 16.66
C PRO A 202 12.80 26.00 17.91
N GLU A 203 11.61 26.60 17.92
CA GLU A 203 10.68 26.61 19.05
C GLU A 203 9.66 25.46 19.02
N VAL A 204 9.65 24.65 17.93
CA VAL A 204 8.69 23.57 17.77
C VAL A 204 9.25 22.29 18.39
N PRO A 205 8.48 21.61 19.26
CA PRO A 205 8.88 20.32 19.81
C PRO A 205 9.18 19.31 18.71
N HIS A 206 10.35 18.63 18.81
CA HIS A 206 10.74 17.57 17.88
C HIS A 206 10.80 16.24 18.64
N GLN A 207 9.90 15.33 18.32
CA GLN A 207 9.81 14.00 18.89
C GLN A 207 10.39 12.96 17.97
N LEU A 208 11.13 11.99 18.52
CA LEU A 208 11.55 10.81 17.79
C LEU A 208 10.36 9.87 17.56
N CYS A 209 10.30 9.29 16.37
CA CYS A 209 9.28 8.30 16.02
C CYS A 209 9.45 7.06 16.89
N GLN A 210 8.44 6.74 17.69
CA GLN A 210 8.45 5.59 18.58
C GLN A 210 8.61 4.27 17.83
N PHE A 211 7.99 4.17 16.62
CA PHE A 211 8.12 2.98 15.78
C PHE A 211 9.58 2.73 15.37
N HIS A 212 10.28 3.76 14.86
CA HIS A 212 11.69 3.62 14.48
C HIS A 212 12.57 3.27 15.68
N TYR A 213 12.34 3.92 16.81
CA TYR A 213 13.08 3.63 18.05
C TYR A 213 12.88 2.19 18.52
N LEU A 214 11.62 1.71 18.56
CA LEU A 214 11.33 0.32 18.95
C LEU A 214 11.88 -0.69 17.96
N ARG A 215 11.81 -0.40 16.66
CA ARG A 215 12.40 -1.23 15.61
C ARG A 215 13.91 -1.36 15.77
N GLU A 216 14.61 -0.25 16.01
CA GLU A 216 16.05 -0.26 16.23
C GLU A 216 16.42 -0.98 17.55
N ALA A 217 15.68 -0.76 18.61
CA ALA A 217 15.88 -1.46 19.89
C ALA A 217 15.64 -2.97 19.76
N ALA A 218 14.70 -3.40 18.94
CA ALA A 218 14.40 -4.80 18.67
C ALA A 218 15.36 -5.46 17.67
N GLN A 219 16.13 -4.68 16.90
CA GLN A 219 16.99 -5.19 15.82
C GLN A 219 17.94 -6.31 16.24
N PRO A 220 18.68 -6.23 17.39
CA PRO A 220 19.57 -7.30 17.81
C PRO A 220 18.83 -8.61 18.10
N ILE A 221 17.63 -8.52 18.69
CA ILE A 221 16.79 -9.68 18.97
C ILE A 221 16.30 -10.31 17.68
N TYR A 222 15.84 -9.47 16.74
CA TYR A 222 15.40 -9.92 15.44
C TYR A 222 16.52 -10.60 14.63
N GLU A 223 17.73 -10.07 14.66
CA GLU A 223 18.88 -10.67 13.98
C GLU A 223 19.28 -12.00 14.59
N ALA A 224 19.27 -12.13 15.92
CA ALA A 224 19.50 -13.39 16.61
C ALA A 224 18.45 -14.43 16.25
N ASP A 225 17.16 -14.06 16.25
CA ASP A 225 16.05 -14.92 15.87
C ASP A 225 16.14 -15.35 14.40
N ARG A 226 16.46 -14.43 13.49
CA ARG A 226 16.70 -14.72 12.08
C ARG A 226 17.85 -15.68 11.86
N HIS A 227 18.92 -15.54 12.65
CA HIS A 227 20.05 -16.48 12.62
C HIS A 227 19.62 -17.86 13.09
N ALA A 228 18.92 -17.96 14.21
CA ALA A 228 18.37 -19.21 14.73
C ALA A 228 17.45 -19.90 13.70
N LYS A 229 16.55 -19.13 13.06
CA LYS A 229 15.72 -19.63 11.96
C LYS A 229 16.54 -20.25 10.83
N LYS A 230 17.63 -19.59 10.42
CA LYS A 230 18.50 -20.06 9.35
C LYS A 230 19.18 -21.40 9.73
N GLU A 231 19.61 -21.54 10.98
CA GLU A 231 20.22 -22.77 11.47
C GLU A 231 19.18 -23.90 11.56
N LEU A 232 17.99 -23.63 12.12
CA LEU A 232 16.88 -24.60 12.14
C LEU A 232 16.52 -25.09 10.73
N LYS A 233 16.43 -24.19 9.74
CA LYS A 233 16.17 -24.57 8.34
C LYS A 233 17.22 -25.53 7.79
N LYS A 234 18.48 -25.44 8.20
CA LYS A 234 19.54 -26.38 7.78
C LYS A 234 19.34 -27.78 8.34
N LEU A 235 18.85 -27.88 9.57
CA LEU A 235 18.61 -29.17 10.24
C LEU A 235 17.44 -29.95 9.62
N VAL A 236 16.47 -29.24 9.04
CA VAL A 236 15.27 -29.85 8.42
C VAL A 236 15.49 -30.17 6.93
N ARG A 237 16.71 -30.16 6.44
CA ARG A 237 17.06 -30.61 5.08
C ARG A 237 16.77 -32.11 4.94
N GLY A 238 16.00 -32.48 3.93
CA GLY A 238 15.73 -33.90 3.66
C GLY A 238 14.24 -34.20 3.58
N VAL A 239 13.34 -33.28 3.87
CA VAL A 239 11.90 -33.48 3.71
C VAL A 239 11.53 -33.83 2.28
N ARG A 240 12.18 -33.24 1.28
CA ARG A 240 11.92 -33.50 -0.15
C ARG A 240 12.23 -34.95 -0.59
N PRO A 241 13.32 -35.61 -0.15
CA PRO A 241 13.51 -37.02 -0.41
C PRO A 241 12.41 -37.92 0.19
N ILE A 242 11.95 -37.61 1.41
CA ILE A 242 10.84 -38.32 2.06
C ILE A 242 9.57 -38.20 1.23
N GLU A 243 9.23 -36.98 0.86
CA GLU A 243 8.07 -36.66 0.03
C GLU A 243 8.10 -37.45 -1.30
N ARG A 244 9.23 -37.41 -2.01
CA ARG A 244 9.40 -38.16 -3.26
C ARG A 244 9.28 -39.69 -3.08
N SER A 245 9.71 -40.25 -1.96
CA SER A 245 9.62 -41.68 -1.70
C SER A 245 8.20 -42.19 -1.57
N VAL A 246 7.24 -41.30 -1.28
CA VAL A 246 5.81 -41.65 -1.13
C VAL A 246 4.92 -41.06 -2.22
N GLU A 247 5.50 -40.26 -3.15
CA GLU A 247 4.75 -39.53 -4.21
C GLU A 247 3.98 -40.51 -5.13
N GLU A 248 4.55 -41.68 -5.40
CA GLU A 248 3.95 -42.69 -6.29
C GLU A 248 3.05 -43.71 -5.54
N ARG A 249 2.96 -43.60 -4.21
CA ARG A 249 2.15 -44.50 -3.38
C ARG A 249 0.76 -43.91 -3.18
N ALA A 250 -0.27 -44.75 -3.35
CA ALA A 250 -1.68 -44.38 -3.22
C ALA A 250 -2.34 -44.95 -1.95
N ASP A 251 -1.55 -45.33 -0.94
CA ASP A 251 -2.07 -45.83 0.33
C ASP A 251 -2.32 -44.69 1.34
N GLU A 252 -3.15 -44.95 2.34
CA GLU A 252 -3.52 -43.99 3.38
C GLU A 252 -2.30 -43.47 4.16
N MET A 253 -1.32 -44.33 4.41
CA MET A 253 -0.08 -43.97 5.11
C MET A 253 0.75 -42.97 4.27
N ALA A 254 0.81 -43.16 2.96
CA ALA A 254 1.49 -42.22 2.07
C ALA A 254 0.85 -40.82 2.09
N SER A 255 -0.49 -40.75 2.14
CA SER A 255 -1.21 -39.49 2.28
C SER A 255 -0.84 -38.79 3.59
N VAL A 256 -0.80 -39.49 4.71
CA VAL A 256 -0.41 -38.90 6.01
C VAL A 256 1.04 -38.38 5.96
N VAL A 257 1.97 -39.12 5.37
CA VAL A 257 3.38 -38.68 5.22
C VAL A 257 3.46 -37.41 4.34
N GLN A 258 2.69 -37.35 3.25
CA GLN A 258 2.63 -36.18 2.37
C GLN A 258 2.10 -34.95 3.13
N ASP A 259 1.07 -35.11 3.96
CA ASP A 259 0.51 -34.01 4.78
C ASP A 259 1.54 -33.49 5.79
N TYR A 260 2.29 -34.35 6.47
CA TYR A 260 3.40 -33.94 7.32
C TYR A 260 4.51 -33.21 6.55
N CYS A 261 4.87 -33.69 5.37
CA CYS A 261 5.84 -33.01 4.52
C CYS A 261 5.35 -31.62 4.08
N ALA A 262 4.07 -31.50 3.75
CA ALA A 262 3.45 -30.25 3.39
C ALA A 262 3.43 -29.26 4.59
N ALA A 263 3.10 -29.74 5.79
CA ALA A 263 3.13 -28.96 7.03
C ALA A 263 4.54 -28.42 7.32
N VAL A 264 5.57 -29.26 7.24
CA VAL A 264 6.98 -28.84 7.42
C VAL A 264 7.37 -27.79 6.37
N ARG A 265 7.04 -27.98 5.10
CA ARG A 265 7.36 -27.00 4.04
C ARG A 265 6.66 -25.66 4.27
N SER A 266 5.38 -25.70 4.62
CA SER A 266 4.62 -24.48 4.96
C SER A 266 5.31 -23.71 6.11
N THR A 267 5.69 -24.42 7.14
CA THR A 267 6.39 -23.86 8.31
C THR A 267 7.75 -23.24 7.93
N LEU A 268 8.50 -23.90 7.06
CA LEU A 268 9.81 -23.40 6.59
C LEU A 268 9.71 -22.17 5.70
N THR A 269 8.59 -21.97 4.99
CA THR A 269 8.37 -20.84 4.09
C THR A 269 7.73 -19.62 4.76
N ASP A 270 7.16 -19.78 5.96
CA ASP A 270 6.58 -18.67 6.71
C ASP A 270 7.69 -17.76 7.27
N ASP A 271 7.84 -16.58 6.67
CA ASP A 271 8.87 -15.61 7.08
C ASP A 271 8.38 -14.62 8.16
N GLY A 272 7.12 -14.73 8.60
CA GLY A 272 6.53 -13.84 9.60
C GLY A 272 6.49 -12.37 9.18
N ARG A 273 6.17 -11.50 10.13
CA ARG A 273 6.11 -10.03 9.93
C ARG A 273 7.02 -9.32 10.92
N PRO A 274 8.32 -9.18 10.61
CA PRO A 274 9.23 -8.43 11.48
C PRO A 274 8.83 -6.94 11.57
N PRO A 275 9.07 -6.26 12.69
CA PRO A 275 9.67 -6.75 13.94
C PRO A 275 8.65 -7.34 14.93
N LEU A 276 7.38 -7.44 14.58
CA LEU A 276 6.29 -7.84 15.46
C LEU A 276 6.23 -9.35 15.70
N GLU A 277 6.79 -10.14 14.81
CA GLU A 277 6.86 -11.59 14.95
C GLU A 277 8.32 -12.05 14.97
N ALA A 278 8.62 -13.03 15.81
CA ALA A 278 9.91 -13.70 15.89
C ALA A 278 9.86 -14.98 15.01
N PRO A 279 10.26 -14.91 13.73
CA PRO A 279 10.07 -16.03 12.80
C PRO A 279 10.89 -17.26 13.13
N GLY A 280 11.99 -17.13 13.89
CA GLY A 280 12.79 -18.24 14.38
C GLY A 280 12.09 -19.01 15.48
N LEU A 281 11.57 -18.31 16.50
CA LEU A 281 10.75 -18.91 17.56
C LEU A 281 9.51 -19.59 16.99
N LYS A 282 8.79 -18.90 16.11
CA LYS A 282 7.60 -19.44 15.44
C LYS A 282 7.92 -20.73 14.65
N LEU A 283 9.06 -20.77 13.97
CA LEU A 283 9.52 -21.97 13.28
C LEU A 283 9.82 -23.10 14.26
N HIS A 284 10.52 -22.80 15.37
CA HIS A 284 10.83 -23.76 16.41
C HIS A 284 9.56 -24.39 17.00
N ASP A 285 8.60 -23.55 17.43
CA ASP A 285 7.35 -24.02 18.03
C ASP A 285 6.57 -24.93 17.09
N ARG A 286 6.40 -24.52 15.84
CA ARG A 286 5.70 -25.35 14.84
C ARG A 286 6.41 -26.65 14.50
N LEU A 287 7.75 -26.67 14.46
CA LEU A 287 8.50 -27.90 14.27
C LEU A 287 8.40 -28.80 15.49
N SER A 288 8.37 -28.24 16.71
CA SER A 288 8.15 -28.99 17.94
C SER A 288 6.75 -29.63 17.96
N ASP A 289 5.71 -28.88 17.60
CA ASP A 289 4.34 -29.41 17.49
C ASP A 289 4.26 -30.60 16.51
N ILE A 290 4.95 -30.49 15.36
CA ILE A 290 5.01 -31.55 14.37
C ILE A 290 5.77 -32.77 14.92
N ALA A 291 6.88 -32.55 15.61
CA ALA A 291 7.66 -33.63 16.22
C ALA A 291 6.86 -34.37 17.32
N ASP A 292 6.18 -33.62 18.20
CA ASP A 292 5.32 -34.14 19.25
C ASP A 292 4.17 -34.98 18.66
N SER A 293 3.58 -34.52 17.56
CA SER A 293 2.54 -35.25 16.82
C SER A 293 3.05 -36.56 16.25
N LEU A 294 4.27 -36.56 15.68
CA LEU A 294 4.91 -37.77 15.17
C LEU A 294 5.22 -38.75 16.29
N GLU A 295 5.75 -38.30 17.44
CA GLU A 295 6.01 -39.16 18.59
C GLU A 295 4.71 -39.75 19.17
N GLN A 296 3.63 -39.01 19.21
CA GLN A 296 2.32 -39.53 19.62
C GLN A 296 1.78 -40.59 18.67
N ALA A 297 1.96 -40.38 17.36
CA ALA A 297 1.58 -41.36 16.36
C ALA A 297 2.39 -42.68 16.50
N GLU A 298 3.69 -42.56 16.81
CA GLU A 298 4.56 -43.74 17.06
C GLU A 298 4.16 -44.53 18.32
N LYS A 299 3.81 -43.79 19.41
CA LYS A 299 3.46 -44.41 20.71
C LYS A 299 2.04 -44.98 20.77
N GLY A 300 1.11 -44.47 19.95
CA GLY A 300 -0.33 -44.69 20.14
C GLY A 300 -1.04 -45.54 19.09
N GLY A 301 -0.40 -45.92 17.98
CA GLY A 301 -1.11 -46.50 16.81
C GLY A 301 -2.14 -45.51 16.25
N PRO A 302 -2.87 -45.83 15.18
CA PRO A 302 -3.75 -44.89 14.51
C PRO A 302 -4.91 -44.47 15.43
N ARG A 303 -4.82 -43.31 16.06
CA ARG A 303 -5.92 -42.65 16.74
C ARG A 303 -6.48 -41.58 15.82
N HIS A 304 -7.80 -41.64 15.60
CA HIS A 304 -8.57 -40.72 14.80
C HIS A 304 -8.17 -39.23 15.03
N CYS A 305 -7.73 -38.56 13.98
CA CYS A 305 -7.68 -37.11 13.95
C CYS A 305 -9.12 -36.58 14.07
N HIS A 306 -9.47 -36.00 15.21
CA HIS A 306 -10.64 -35.13 15.29
C HIS A 306 -10.38 -33.90 14.41
N ARG A 307 -11.16 -33.78 13.33
CA ARG A 307 -11.31 -32.54 12.59
C ARG A 307 -11.98 -31.51 13.54
N ASN A 308 -11.28 -30.45 13.81
CA ASN A 308 -11.87 -29.16 14.20
C ASN A 308 -11.68 -28.16 13.08
#